data_3c0ebe949b9fb82fc1a3d2d3eb0995fe
#
_entry.id   3c0ebe949b9fb82fc1a3d2d3eb0995fe
#
_cell.length_a   1.000
_cell.length_b   1.000
_cell.length_c   1.000
_cell.angle_alpha   90.00
_cell.angle_beta   90.00
_cell.angle_gamma   90.00
#
_symmetry.space_group_name_H-M   'P 1'
#
loop_
_entity.id
_entity.type
_entity.pdbx_description
1 polymer ?
#
loop_
_entity_poly.entity_id
_entity_poly.type
_entity_poly.pdbx_seq_one_letter_code
_entity_poly.pdbx_strand_id
1 'polypeptide(L)'
;MPIDTFLFRLAGPMQSWGTQSRFLVRDTGSEPSKSAIVGLICAALGKPRDERPADRPQLSELAALRLAVRADREGEVRLDYHTSGGSRSSGDDYGVIRADGSPGGTVVSRRYYLADAEFLVGIEGEAALLQTIADALSAPKWQISLGRKAFPPSVPMLLPGTSPWDAGWRHGARLIDAITSYPWLGALASRTRGSKPPRLRIVADDSDGSETRRDFPLSFSPRRFSIRHVKTSWIDSLEGNK
;
A
#
# COMPACT_ATOMS: atom_id res chain seq x y z
N MET A 1 2.14 -16.45 21.84
CA MET A 1 1.88 -15.03 22.15
C MET A 1 0.53 -14.65 21.57
N PRO A 2 -0.26 -13.78 22.17
CA PRO A 2 -1.48 -13.32 21.57
C PRO A 2 -1.16 -12.66 20.22
N ILE A 3 -1.92 -13.00 19.20
CA ILE A 3 -1.82 -12.41 17.88
C ILE A 3 -2.82 -11.25 17.84
N ASP A 4 -2.35 -10.07 17.49
CA ASP A 4 -3.15 -8.87 17.35
C ASP A 4 -3.31 -8.50 15.87
N THR A 5 -4.31 -7.69 15.56
CA THR A 5 -4.47 -7.07 14.25
C THR A 5 -4.43 -5.57 14.36
N PHE A 6 -3.69 -4.91 13.48
CA PHE A 6 -3.66 -3.47 13.34
C PHE A 6 -4.23 -3.04 12.00
N LEU A 7 -5.17 -2.10 12.03
CA LEU A 7 -5.87 -1.56 10.86
C LEU A 7 -5.42 -0.13 10.58
N PHE A 8 -5.23 0.19 9.32
CA PHE A 8 -4.96 1.54 8.84
C PHE A 8 -5.56 1.76 7.45
N ARG A 9 -5.64 3.00 6.99
CA ARG A 9 -6.25 3.32 5.69
C ARG A 9 -5.26 3.88 4.69
N LEU A 10 -5.54 3.63 3.41
CA LEU A 10 -4.85 4.24 2.29
C LEU A 10 -5.88 4.97 1.43
N ALA A 11 -5.86 6.30 1.47
CA ALA A 11 -6.77 7.13 0.71
C ALA A 11 -6.02 8.32 0.09
N GLY A 12 -6.30 8.58 -1.17
CA GLY A 12 -5.70 9.67 -1.92
C GLY A 12 -6.31 9.77 -3.32
N PRO A 13 -6.17 10.92 -3.99
CA PRO A 13 -6.75 11.13 -5.31
C PRO A 13 -6.12 10.22 -6.38
N MET A 14 -4.91 9.76 -6.15
CA MET A 14 -4.17 8.88 -7.07
C MET A 14 -3.40 7.83 -6.27
N GLN A 15 -3.48 6.56 -6.71
CA GLN A 15 -2.73 5.45 -6.16
C GLN A 15 -2.24 4.54 -7.30
N SER A 16 -1.12 3.84 -7.12
CA SER A 16 -0.62 2.92 -8.13
C SER A 16 0.11 1.73 -7.51
N TRP A 17 -0.43 0.54 -7.71
CA TRP A 17 -0.02 -0.72 -7.08
C TRP A 17 0.48 -1.73 -8.11
N GLY A 18 1.31 -1.25 -9.05
CA GLY A 18 1.80 -2.04 -10.18
C GLY A 18 2.70 -3.20 -9.74
N THR A 19 2.48 -4.36 -10.37
CA THR A 19 3.25 -5.59 -10.15
C THR A 19 3.92 -6.10 -11.42
N GLN A 20 3.47 -5.67 -12.62
CA GLN A 20 3.89 -6.20 -13.91
C GLN A 20 4.40 -5.13 -14.88
N SER A 21 4.77 -3.97 -14.39
CA SER A 21 5.23 -2.85 -15.22
C SER A 21 6.46 -3.21 -16.05
N ARG A 22 6.41 -2.96 -17.35
CA ARG A 22 7.52 -3.19 -18.28
C ARG A 22 7.79 -1.94 -19.12
N PHE A 23 9.07 -1.57 -19.24
CA PHE A 23 9.55 -0.46 -20.09
C PHE A 23 8.73 0.84 -19.95
N LEU A 24 8.03 1.23 -21.01
CA LEU A 24 7.25 2.47 -21.10
C LEU A 24 5.83 2.34 -20.52
N VAL A 25 5.37 1.13 -20.24
CA VAL A 25 4.06 0.88 -19.65
C VAL A 25 4.21 0.60 -18.16
N ARG A 26 3.58 1.42 -17.32
CA ARG A 26 3.53 1.30 -15.88
C ARG A 26 2.10 1.00 -15.46
N ASP A 27 1.84 -0.23 -15.09
CA ASP A 27 0.52 -0.72 -14.69
C ASP A 27 0.14 -0.30 -13.25
N THR A 28 -1.08 -0.64 -12.86
CA THR A 28 -1.55 -0.67 -11.49
C THR A 28 -2.41 -1.91 -11.27
N GLY A 29 -2.27 -2.54 -10.11
CA GLY A 29 -3.24 -3.52 -9.63
C GLY A 29 -4.50 -2.84 -9.10
N SER A 30 -5.52 -3.63 -8.82
CA SER A 30 -6.80 -3.19 -8.24
C SER A 30 -6.74 -2.96 -6.73
N GLU A 31 -5.69 -3.44 -6.07
CA GLU A 31 -5.44 -3.26 -4.63
C GLU A 31 -3.93 -3.13 -4.33
N PRO A 32 -3.56 -2.61 -3.15
CA PRO A 32 -2.18 -2.62 -2.68
C PRO A 32 -1.60 -4.04 -2.59
N SER A 33 -0.45 -4.26 -3.23
CA SER A 33 0.29 -5.51 -3.11
C SER A 33 1.00 -5.61 -1.76
N LYS A 34 1.31 -6.83 -1.30
CA LYS A 34 2.05 -7.06 -0.05
C LYS A 34 3.41 -6.36 -0.05
N SER A 35 4.14 -6.46 -1.15
CA SER A 35 5.42 -5.77 -1.29
C SER A 35 5.30 -4.24 -1.24
N ALA A 36 4.19 -3.67 -1.72
CA ALA A 36 3.93 -2.24 -1.64
C ALA A 36 3.62 -1.80 -0.20
N ILE A 37 2.80 -2.56 0.54
CA ILE A 37 2.51 -2.30 1.95
C ILE A 37 3.79 -2.41 2.79
N VAL A 38 4.57 -3.48 2.63
CA VAL A 38 5.85 -3.63 3.34
C VAL A 38 6.83 -2.50 2.98
N GLY A 39 6.89 -2.11 1.69
CA GLY A 39 7.71 -0.98 1.24
C GLY A 39 7.28 0.37 1.85
N LEU A 40 5.97 0.59 1.99
CA LEU A 40 5.41 1.76 2.67
C LEU A 40 5.79 1.78 4.16
N ILE A 41 5.67 0.64 4.85
CA ILE A 41 6.11 0.49 6.25
C ILE A 41 7.62 0.73 6.37
N CYS A 42 8.44 0.20 5.46
CA CYS A 42 9.88 0.48 5.41
C CYS A 42 10.16 1.99 5.26
N ALA A 43 9.40 2.70 4.44
CA ALA A 43 9.54 4.15 4.30
C ALA A 43 9.19 4.89 5.61
N ALA A 44 8.11 4.48 6.29
CA ALA A 44 7.75 5.02 7.60
C ALA A 44 8.85 4.79 8.65
N LEU A 45 9.42 3.60 8.70
CA LEU A 45 10.53 3.24 9.57
C LEU A 45 11.86 3.92 9.19
N GLY A 46 11.98 4.49 7.98
CA GLY A 46 13.24 4.99 7.43
C GLY A 46 14.23 3.85 7.12
N LYS A 47 13.70 2.67 6.74
CA LYS A 47 14.48 1.47 6.46
C LYS A 47 15.00 1.48 5.02
N PRO A 48 16.33 1.43 4.80
CA PRO A 48 16.89 1.41 3.45
C PRO A 48 16.57 0.09 2.73
N ARG A 49 16.72 0.10 1.40
CA ARG A 49 16.52 -1.10 0.58
C ARG A 49 17.64 -2.13 0.79
N ASP A 50 18.86 -1.65 1.08
CA ASP A 50 20.03 -2.46 1.39
C ASP A 50 20.00 -2.76 2.89
N GLU A 51 19.38 -3.88 3.24
CA GLU A 51 19.20 -4.29 4.64
C GLU A 51 20.51 -4.84 5.21
N ARG A 52 20.86 -4.37 6.41
CA ARG A 52 21.99 -4.88 7.18
C ARG A 52 21.49 -5.86 8.25
N PRO A 53 22.32 -6.83 8.68
CA PRO A 53 21.93 -7.81 9.71
C PRO A 53 21.47 -7.19 11.04
N ALA A 54 21.98 -6.00 11.37
CA ALA A 54 21.60 -5.28 12.60
C ALA A 54 20.30 -4.45 12.50
N ASP A 55 19.77 -4.23 11.28
CA ASP A 55 18.57 -3.43 11.11
C ASP A 55 17.34 -4.14 11.69
N ARG A 56 16.55 -3.46 12.50
CA ARG A 56 15.30 -3.98 13.08
C ARG A 56 14.15 -3.02 12.80
N PRO A 57 12.94 -3.53 12.56
CA PRO A 57 12.65 -4.94 12.23
C PRO A 57 13.30 -5.36 10.90
N GLN A 58 13.59 -6.65 10.72
CA GLN A 58 14.10 -7.19 9.45
C GLN A 58 12.97 -7.22 8.41
N LEU A 59 13.34 -7.19 7.11
CA LEU A 59 12.37 -7.32 6.01
C LEU A 59 11.57 -8.61 6.11
N SER A 60 12.22 -9.70 6.53
CA SER A 60 11.58 -11.00 6.73
C SER A 60 10.49 -10.97 7.81
N GLU A 61 10.70 -10.21 8.90
CA GLU A 61 9.70 -10.03 9.96
C GLU A 61 8.49 -9.25 9.45
N LEU A 62 8.72 -8.17 8.68
CA LEU A 62 7.65 -7.39 8.04
C LEU A 62 6.89 -8.19 6.98
N ALA A 63 7.60 -8.99 6.19
CA ALA A 63 7.00 -9.84 5.17
C ALA A 63 6.18 -11.01 5.75
N ALA A 64 6.56 -11.50 6.95
CA ALA A 64 5.84 -12.57 7.65
C ALA A 64 4.48 -12.14 8.22
N LEU A 65 4.23 -10.83 8.41
CA LEU A 65 2.93 -10.33 8.82
C LEU A 65 1.85 -10.80 7.84
N ARG A 66 0.73 -11.30 8.36
CA ARG A 66 -0.43 -11.61 7.51
C ARG A 66 -1.10 -10.32 7.08
N LEU A 67 -1.52 -10.26 5.82
CA LEU A 67 -2.09 -9.07 5.20
C LEU A 67 -3.51 -9.34 4.70
N ALA A 68 -4.41 -8.40 4.96
CA ALA A 68 -5.68 -8.28 4.25
C ALA A 68 -5.90 -6.84 3.77
N VAL A 69 -6.51 -6.70 2.62
CA VAL A 69 -6.88 -5.42 2.03
C VAL A 69 -8.36 -5.45 1.69
N ARG A 70 -9.14 -4.51 2.23
CA ARG A 70 -10.55 -4.29 1.90
C ARG A 70 -10.65 -3.05 1.02
N ALA A 71 -11.27 -3.19 -0.14
CA ALA A 71 -11.55 -2.06 -1.00
C ALA A 71 -12.86 -1.38 -0.55
N ASP A 72 -12.74 -0.29 0.18
CA ASP A 72 -13.87 0.53 0.60
C ASP A 72 -14.35 1.42 -0.54
N ARG A 73 -13.45 1.75 -1.45
CA ARG A 73 -13.71 2.29 -2.79
C ARG A 73 -12.67 1.73 -3.75
N GLU A 74 -13.12 1.04 -4.80
CA GLU A 74 -12.23 0.42 -5.80
C GLU A 74 -11.41 1.46 -6.57
N GLY A 75 -11.97 2.66 -6.77
CA GLY A 75 -11.40 3.69 -7.62
C GLY A 75 -11.63 3.40 -9.10
N GLU A 76 -11.15 4.30 -9.94
CA GLU A 76 -11.22 4.17 -11.40
C GLU A 76 -9.82 4.11 -11.99
N VAL A 77 -9.59 3.15 -12.88
CA VAL A 77 -8.32 3.08 -13.62
C VAL A 77 -8.23 4.24 -14.58
N ARG A 78 -7.20 5.06 -14.43
CA ARG A 78 -6.90 6.22 -15.28
C ARG A 78 -5.49 6.10 -15.87
N LEU A 79 -5.24 6.80 -16.94
CA LEU A 79 -3.96 6.85 -17.64
C LEU A 79 -3.34 8.24 -17.53
N ASP A 80 -2.12 8.30 -17.01
CA ASP A 80 -1.22 9.44 -17.11
C ASP A 80 -0.25 9.22 -18.28
N TYR A 81 -0.32 10.11 -19.29
CA TYR A 81 0.65 10.17 -20.37
C TYR A 81 1.82 11.03 -19.94
N HIS A 82 2.84 10.37 -19.38
CA HIS A 82 3.89 11.00 -18.63
C HIS A 82 5.17 11.18 -19.43
N THR A 83 5.68 12.40 -19.45
CA THR A 83 6.95 12.76 -20.07
C THR A 83 8.02 12.95 -19.01
N SER A 84 9.20 12.36 -19.18
CA SER A 84 10.37 12.53 -18.31
C SER A 84 11.56 12.98 -19.15
N GLY A 85 12.34 13.91 -18.61
CA GLY A 85 13.45 14.55 -19.32
C GLY A 85 13.01 15.73 -20.17
N GLY A 86 13.95 16.45 -20.77
CA GLY A 86 13.72 17.62 -21.59
C GLY A 86 14.61 17.63 -22.84
N SER A 87 14.39 18.60 -23.71
CA SER A 87 15.21 18.81 -24.91
C SER A 87 16.48 19.57 -24.59
N ARG A 88 17.57 19.23 -25.28
CA ARG A 88 18.90 19.83 -25.15
C ARG A 88 19.05 21.21 -25.83
N SER A 89 18.06 22.06 -25.89
CA SER A 89 18.18 23.31 -26.62
C SER A 89 18.98 24.41 -25.89
N SER A 90 19.35 24.21 -24.62
CA SER A 90 20.00 25.25 -23.79
C SER A 90 21.29 24.82 -23.06
N GLY A 91 21.91 23.69 -23.45
CA GLY A 91 23.16 23.23 -22.80
C GLY A 91 22.98 22.49 -21.48
N ASP A 92 21.81 22.52 -20.88
CA ASP A 92 21.50 21.79 -19.64
C ASP A 92 21.04 20.38 -19.92
N ASP A 93 21.65 19.39 -19.24
CA ASP A 93 21.39 17.96 -19.41
C ASP A 93 20.15 17.50 -18.62
N TYR A 94 18.94 17.88 -19.06
CA TYR A 94 17.67 17.42 -18.46
C TYR A 94 17.18 16.09 -19.04
N GLY A 95 18.00 15.40 -19.85
CA GLY A 95 17.66 14.10 -20.44
C GLY A 95 17.62 12.97 -19.42
N VAL A 96 16.81 11.94 -19.70
CA VAL A 96 16.84 10.69 -18.93
C VAL A 96 18.14 9.95 -19.29
N ILE A 97 18.93 9.58 -18.28
CA ILE A 97 20.13 8.76 -18.49
C ILE A 97 19.72 7.38 -19.02
N ARG A 98 20.33 6.94 -20.13
CA ARG A 98 20.12 5.62 -20.70
C ARG A 98 20.78 4.52 -19.87
N ALA A 99 20.43 3.27 -20.16
CA ALA A 99 20.97 2.11 -19.42
C ALA A 99 22.50 1.94 -19.59
N ASP A 100 23.07 2.46 -20.69
CA ASP A 100 24.52 2.48 -20.97
C ASP A 100 25.23 3.69 -20.32
N GLY A 101 24.53 4.50 -19.54
CA GLY A 101 25.07 5.71 -18.90
C GLY A 101 25.14 6.94 -19.82
N SER A 102 24.82 6.81 -21.10
CA SER A 102 24.83 7.95 -22.02
C SER A 102 23.66 8.89 -21.79
N PRO A 103 23.80 10.19 -22.06
CA PRO A 103 22.69 11.14 -21.99
C PRO A 103 21.59 10.76 -22.96
N GLY A 104 20.36 10.68 -22.45
CA GLY A 104 19.17 10.42 -23.27
C GLY A 104 18.35 11.69 -23.50
N GLY A 105 17.36 11.58 -24.38
CA GLY A 105 16.36 12.62 -24.61
C GLY A 105 15.15 12.46 -23.69
N THR A 106 14.04 13.01 -24.16
CA THR A 106 12.74 12.86 -23.53
C THR A 106 12.23 11.43 -23.67
N VAL A 107 11.73 10.86 -22.56
CA VAL A 107 11.07 9.54 -22.56
C VAL A 107 9.60 9.73 -22.20
N VAL A 108 8.74 9.17 -23.05
CA VAL A 108 7.29 9.14 -22.83
C VAL A 108 6.90 7.79 -22.25
N SER A 109 6.05 7.78 -21.24
CA SER A 109 5.53 6.55 -20.62
C SER A 109 4.04 6.65 -20.31
N ARG A 110 3.34 5.52 -20.48
CA ARG A 110 1.94 5.36 -20.08
C ARG A 110 1.88 4.82 -18.67
N ARG A 111 1.29 5.58 -17.75
CA ARG A 111 1.30 5.25 -16.32
C ARG A 111 -0.13 5.16 -15.81
N TYR A 112 -0.60 3.92 -15.63
CA TYR A 112 -1.93 3.66 -15.08
C TYR A 112 -1.94 3.90 -13.57
N TYR A 113 -3.05 4.41 -13.06
CA TYR A 113 -3.28 4.65 -11.64
C TYR A 113 -4.76 4.46 -11.30
N LEU A 114 -5.07 4.28 -10.02
CA LEU A 114 -6.42 4.27 -9.48
C LEU A 114 -6.74 5.69 -9.02
N ALA A 115 -7.79 6.28 -9.60
CA ALA A 115 -8.34 7.56 -9.16
C ALA A 115 -9.33 7.33 -8.03
N ASP A 116 -9.22 8.13 -6.96
CA ASP A 116 -10.14 8.15 -5.82
C ASP A 116 -10.37 6.80 -5.11
N ALA A 117 -9.41 5.87 -5.19
CA ALA A 117 -9.46 4.61 -4.46
C ALA A 117 -9.32 4.83 -2.94
N GLU A 118 -9.92 3.95 -2.14
CA GLU A 118 -9.80 3.94 -0.69
C GLU A 118 -9.75 2.50 -0.17
N PHE A 119 -8.70 2.19 0.59
CA PHE A 119 -8.48 0.84 1.12
C PHE A 119 -8.34 0.86 2.63
N LEU A 120 -9.01 -0.08 3.29
CA LEU A 120 -8.71 -0.49 4.65
C LEU A 120 -7.67 -1.61 4.57
N VAL A 121 -6.56 -1.45 5.24
CA VAL A 121 -5.48 -2.43 5.32
C VAL A 121 -5.42 -3.00 6.73
N GLY A 122 -5.39 -4.31 6.85
CA GLY A 122 -5.15 -5.02 8.10
C GLY A 122 -3.83 -5.79 8.02
N ILE A 123 -3.03 -5.70 9.08
CA ILE A 123 -1.85 -6.52 9.30
C ILE A 123 -1.97 -7.25 10.63
N GLU A 124 -1.68 -8.55 10.63
CA GLU A 124 -1.75 -9.42 11.81
C GLU A 124 -0.36 -9.95 12.15
N GLY A 125 0.01 -9.87 13.43
CA GLY A 125 1.30 -10.32 13.89
C GLY A 125 1.52 -10.09 15.39
N GLU A 126 2.78 -10.09 15.79
CA GLU A 126 3.19 -9.85 17.17
C GLU A 126 2.92 -8.38 17.58
N ALA A 127 2.34 -8.18 18.76
CA ALA A 127 1.95 -6.86 19.26
C ALA A 127 3.10 -5.83 19.26
N ALA A 128 4.31 -6.23 19.68
CA ALA A 128 5.47 -5.32 19.71
C ALA A 128 5.88 -4.83 18.32
N LEU A 129 5.82 -5.72 17.30
CA LEU A 129 6.10 -5.34 15.92
C LEU A 129 5.01 -4.42 15.35
N LEU A 130 3.74 -4.73 15.63
CA LEU A 130 2.61 -3.89 15.21
C LEU A 130 2.66 -2.50 15.84
N GLN A 131 3.06 -2.40 17.13
CA GLN A 131 3.25 -1.11 17.80
C GLN A 131 4.37 -0.29 17.12
N THR A 132 5.49 -0.92 16.83
CA THR A 132 6.60 -0.26 16.11
C THR A 132 6.15 0.29 14.75
N ILE A 133 5.28 -0.46 14.04
CA ILE A 133 4.72 -0.03 12.75
C ILE A 133 3.72 1.13 12.95
N ALA A 134 2.84 1.05 13.94
CA ALA A 134 1.86 2.11 14.23
C ALA A 134 2.55 3.44 14.58
N ASP A 135 3.60 3.39 15.42
CA ASP A 135 4.42 4.55 15.78
C ASP A 135 5.09 5.16 14.53
N ALA A 136 5.68 4.31 13.68
CA ALA A 136 6.29 4.75 12.44
C ALA A 136 5.29 5.37 11.46
N LEU A 137 4.07 4.84 11.36
CA LEU A 137 3.02 5.38 10.51
C LEU A 137 2.45 6.71 11.06
N SER A 138 2.54 6.95 12.37
CA SER A 138 2.14 8.22 12.98
C SER A 138 3.14 9.35 12.73
N ALA A 139 4.43 9.00 12.68
CA ALA A 139 5.54 9.93 12.50
C ALA A 139 6.58 9.37 11.50
N PRO A 140 6.24 9.29 10.21
CA PRO A 140 7.08 8.60 9.23
C PRO A 140 8.39 9.34 9.00
N LYS A 141 9.51 8.59 9.01
CA LYS A 141 10.85 9.14 8.76
C LYS A 141 11.04 9.60 7.32
N TRP A 142 10.43 8.90 6.36
CA TRP A 142 10.45 9.28 4.95
C TRP A 142 9.04 9.55 4.47
N GLN A 143 8.94 10.41 3.45
CA GLN A 143 7.65 10.72 2.82
C GLN A 143 6.94 9.45 2.36
N ILE A 144 5.71 9.28 2.83
CA ILE A 144 4.84 8.19 2.41
C ILE A 144 4.22 8.51 1.05
N SER A 145 4.17 7.49 0.21
CA SER A 145 3.54 7.57 -1.11
C SER A 145 2.70 6.33 -1.39
N LEU A 146 1.55 6.52 -2.00
CA LEU A 146 0.62 5.45 -2.40
C LEU A 146 1.10 4.81 -3.73
N GLY A 147 2.26 4.16 -3.67
CA GLY A 147 2.97 3.51 -4.77
C GLY A 147 3.98 4.41 -5.46
N ARG A 148 3.59 5.45 -6.17
CA ARG A 148 4.51 6.40 -6.80
C ARG A 148 4.78 7.60 -5.89
N LYS A 149 6.00 8.14 -5.93
CA LYS A 149 6.41 9.30 -5.11
C LYS A 149 5.50 10.53 -5.29
N ALA A 150 4.88 10.68 -6.45
CA ALA A 150 3.96 11.77 -6.75
C ALA A 150 2.55 11.60 -6.15
N PHE A 151 2.26 10.48 -5.49
CA PHE A 151 0.94 10.15 -4.96
C PHE A 151 0.94 10.10 -3.42
N PRO A 152 0.95 11.26 -2.73
CA PRO A 152 0.86 11.28 -1.29
C PRO A 152 -0.54 10.89 -0.80
N PRO A 153 -0.67 10.35 0.42
CA PRO A 153 -1.98 10.20 1.06
C PRO A 153 -2.63 11.57 1.26
N SER A 154 -3.95 11.65 1.09
CA SER A 154 -4.74 12.87 1.30
C SER A 154 -5.30 13.01 2.72
N VAL A 155 -5.22 11.95 3.50
CA VAL A 155 -5.66 11.88 4.89
C VAL A 155 -4.66 11.08 5.71
N PRO A 156 -4.63 11.25 7.05
CA PRO A 156 -3.79 10.42 7.92
C PRO A 156 -4.07 8.93 7.68
N MET A 157 -3.01 8.11 7.63
CA MET A 157 -3.16 6.66 7.45
C MET A 157 -3.74 5.97 8.67
N LEU A 158 -3.46 6.49 9.86
CA LEU A 158 -4.06 5.99 11.09
C LEU A 158 -5.55 6.30 11.12
N LEU A 159 -6.33 5.36 11.60
CA LEU A 159 -7.76 5.52 11.77
C LEU A 159 -8.06 6.51 12.91
N PRO A 160 -9.15 7.29 12.83
CA PRO A 160 -9.51 8.22 13.89
C PRO A 160 -9.86 7.46 15.19
N GLY A 161 -9.41 7.98 16.32
CA GLY A 161 -9.61 7.43 17.65
C GLY A 161 -9.11 8.38 18.73
N THR A 162 -9.19 7.96 19.99
CA THR A 162 -8.74 8.74 21.15
C THR A 162 -7.21 8.79 21.27
N SER A 163 -6.53 7.80 20.70
CA SER A 163 -5.08 7.81 20.49
C SER A 163 -4.74 7.42 19.06
N PRO A 164 -3.53 7.70 18.56
CA PRO A 164 -3.13 7.41 17.17
C PRO A 164 -3.31 5.96 16.73
N TRP A 165 -3.29 5.01 17.67
CA TRP A 165 -3.36 3.57 17.39
C TRP A 165 -4.61 2.87 17.90
N ASP A 166 -5.33 3.43 18.89
CA ASP A 166 -6.49 2.75 19.52
C ASP A 166 -7.59 2.39 18.51
N ALA A 167 -7.88 3.28 17.58
CA ALA A 167 -8.95 3.05 16.60
C ALA A 167 -8.66 1.93 15.61
N GLY A 168 -7.37 1.71 15.29
CA GLY A 168 -6.92 0.66 14.38
C GLY A 168 -6.57 -0.66 15.07
N TRP A 169 -6.34 -0.65 16.38
CA TRP A 169 -5.89 -1.84 17.11
C TRP A 169 -7.04 -2.79 17.45
N ARG A 170 -6.84 -4.09 17.23
CA ARG A 170 -7.78 -5.16 17.55
C ARG A 170 -7.05 -6.26 18.30
N HIS A 171 -7.08 -6.16 19.64
CA HIS A 171 -6.44 -7.11 20.54
C HIS A 171 -7.08 -8.50 20.45
N GLY A 172 -6.26 -9.52 20.21
CA GLY A 172 -6.70 -10.91 20.14
C GLY A 172 -7.64 -11.22 18.96
N ALA A 173 -7.90 -10.27 18.07
CA ALA A 173 -8.76 -10.48 16.93
C ALA A 173 -7.97 -11.00 15.72
N ARG A 174 -8.53 -12.00 15.04
CA ARG A 174 -7.98 -12.51 13.78
C ARG A 174 -8.15 -11.47 12.68
N LEU A 175 -7.24 -11.47 11.74
CA LEU A 175 -7.17 -10.52 10.64
C LEU A 175 -8.51 -10.36 9.90
N ILE A 176 -9.15 -11.49 9.56
CA ILE A 176 -10.39 -11.45 8.81
C ILE A 176 -11.54 -10.85 9.63
N ASP A 177 -11.63 -11.20 10.92
CA ASP A 177 -12.68 -10.69 11.81
C ASP A 177 -12.50 -9.18 12.03
N ALA A 178 -11.26 -8.76 12.22
CA ALA A 178 -10.93 -7.35 12.41
C ALA A 178 -11.30 -6.49 11.18
N ILE A 179 -10.94 -6.95 9.96
CA ILE A 179 -11.16 -6.17 8.75
C ILE A 179 -12.63 -6.18 8.29
N THR A 180 -13.36 -7.27 8.58
CA THR A 180 -14.79 -7.40 8.24
C THR A 180 -15.69 -6.59 9.19
N SER A 181 -15.35 -6.55 10.48
CA SER A 181 -16.14 -5.84 11.50
C SER A 181 -15.93 -4.33 11.51
N TYR A 182 -14.89 -3.82 10.86
CA TYR A 182 -14.64 -2.38 10.81
C TYR A 182 -15.65 -1.67 9.91
N PRO A 183 -16.27 -0.55 10.36
CA PRO A 183 -17.23 0.21 9.56
C PRO A 183 -16.63 0.65 8.22
N TRP A 184 -17.49 0.91 7.25
CA TRP A 184 -17.09 1.46 5.97
C TRP A 184 -16.35 2.81 6.12
N LEU A 185 -15.17 2.94 5.51
CA LEU A 185 -14.33 4.13 5.65
C LEU A 185 -15.00 5.41 5.13
N GLY A 186 -15.85 5.31 4.11
CA GLY A 186 -16.60 6.45 3.61
C GLY A 186 -17.50 7.11 4.65
N ALA A 187 -17.90 6.39 5.70
CA ALA A 187 -18.63 6.97 6.84
C ALA A 187 -17.75 7.93 7.68
N LEU A 188 -16.43 7.83 7.61
CA LEU A 188 -15.48 8.68 8.32
C LEU A 188 -15.20 10.01 7.59
N ALA A 189 -15.61 10.13 6.32
CA ALA A 189 -15.40 11.33 5.54
C ALA A 189 -16.52 12.33 5.79
N SER A 190 -16.19 13.56 6.18
CA SER A 190 -17.16 14.67 6.33
C SER A 190 -17.83 15.08 5.00
N ARG A 191 -17.32 14.57 3.88
CA ARG A 191 -17.89 14.70 2.53
C ARG A 191 -17.79 13.34 1.85
N THR A 192 -18.89 12.59 1.88
CA THR A 192 -19.03 11.34 1.13
C THR A 192 -18.97 11.63 -0.37
N ARG A 193 -17.84 11.31 -1.00
CA ARG A 193 -17.77 11.24 -2.46
C ARG A 193 -18.31 9.87 -2.91
N GLY A 194 -19.56 9.87 -3.35
CA GLY A 194 -20.25 8.69 -3.85
C GLY A 194 -21.14 7.99 -2.83
N SER A 195 -21.98 7.09 -3.30
CA SER A 195 -22.83 6.24 -2.48
C SER A 195 -22.03 5.10 -1.87
N LYS A 196 -22.44 4.67 -0.67
CA LYS A 196 -21.91 3.45 -0.02
C LYS A 196 -22.07 2.26 -0.97
N PRO A 197 -20.99 1.51 -1.28
CA PRO A 197 -21.12 0.32 -2.10
C PRO A 197 -21.89 -0.76 -1.32
N PRO A 198 -22.74 -1.55 -1.98
CA PRO A 198 -23.52 -2.58 -1.30
C PRO A 198 -22.62 -3.69 -0.72
N ARG A 199 -21.52 -3.97 -1.37
CA ARG A 199 -20.54 -5.00 -0.96
C ARG A 199 -19.12 -4.46 -1.06
N LEU A 200 -18.26 -4.92 -0.16
CA LEU A 200 -16.84 -4.59 -0.09
C LEU A 200 -16.01 -5.83 -0.44
N ARG A 201 -15.05 -5.68 -1.33
CA ARG A 201 -14.12 -6.73 -1.71
C ARG A 201 -12.96 -6.78 -0.70
N ILE A 202 -12.61 -7.99 -0.28
CA ILE A 202 -11.47 -8.26 0.60
C ILE A 202 -10.54 -9.24 -0.11
N VAL A 203 -9.25 -8.93 -0.12
CA VAL A 203 -8.17 -9.84 -0.53
C VAL A 203 -7.29 -10.08 0.68
N ALA A 204 -7.22 -11.31 1.16
CA ALA A 204 -6.50 -11.67 2.37
C ALA A 204 -5.49 -12.80 2.13
N ASP A 205 -4.38 -12.79 2.88
CA ASP A 205 -3.46 -13.92 2.96
C ASP A 205 -4.20 -15.16 3.47
N ASP A 206 -4.17 -16.24 2.70
CA ASP A 206 -4.81 -17.50 3.02
C ASP A 206 -3.97 -18.65 2.46
N SER A 207 -3.44 -19.54 3.31
CA SER A 207 -2.63 -20.68 2.89
C SER A 207 -3.38 -21.63 1.94
N ASP A 208 -4.69 -21.72 2.09
CA ASP A 208 -5.56 -22.58 1.29
C ASP A 208 -6.23 -21.78 0.15
N GLY A 209 -5.84 -20.52 -0.04
CA GLY A 209 -6.35 -19.64 -1.07
C GLY A 209 -6.04 -20.15 -2.47
N SER A 210 -7.05 -20.14 -3.35
CA SER A 210 -6.91 -20.60 -4.74
C SER A 210 -6.16 -19.63 -5.66
N GLU A 211 -6.04 -18.37 -5.25
CA GLU A 211 -5.35 -17.35 -6.03
C GLU A 211 -3.91 -17.19 -5.56
N THR A 212 -3.00 -16.90 -6.50
CA THR A 212 -1.60 -16.63 -6.21
C THR A 212 -1.22 -15.19 -6.55
N ARG A 213 -0.36 -14.59 -5.71
CA ARG A 213 0.26 -13.27 -5.96
C ARG A 213 1.77 -13.38 -5.83
N ARG A 214 2.52 -12.88 -6.81
CA ARG A 214 3.99 -12.85 -6.76
C ARG A 214 4.46 -11.51 -6.19
N ASP A 215 4.13 -11.24 -4.96
CA ASP A 215 4.39 -9.96 -4.29
C ASP A 215 4.86 -10.10 -2.83
N PHE A 216 5.24 -11.31 -2.40
CA PHE A 216 5.88 -11.52 -1.09
C PHE A 216 7.35 -11.07 -1.18
N PRO A 217 7.76 -10.00 -0.48
CA PRO A 217 9.10 -9.46 -0.62
C PRO A 217 10.15 -10.34 0.08
N LEU A 218 11.15 -10.77 -0.67
CA LEU A 218 12.34 -11.46 -0.16
C LEU A 218 13.53 -10.50 -0.03
N SER A 219 13.62 -9.52 -0.95
CA SER A 219 14.64 -8.48 -0.95
C SER A 219 14.17 -7.30 -1.81
N PHE A 220 14.53 -6.09 -1.41
CA PHE A 220 14.32 -4.88 -2.21
C PHE A 220 15.58 -4.44 -2.97
N SER A 221 16.76 -5.02 -2.64
CA SER A 221 18.01 -4.78 -3.34
C SER A 221 18.90 -6.06 -3.33
N PRO A 222 19.02 -6.77 -4.45
CA PRO A 222 18.21 -6.70 -5.67
C PRO A 222 16.76 -7.11 -5.41
N ARG A 223 15.84 -6.65 -6.23
CA ARG A 223 14.40 -6.96 -6.05
C ARG A 223 14.14 -8.43 -6.29
N ARG A 224 13.65 -9.13 -5.26
CA ARG A 224 13.23 -10.53 -5.31
C ARG A 224 11.93 -10.71 -4.57
N PHE A 225 11.00 -11.45 -5.19
CA PHE A 225 9.67 -11.70 -4.66
C PHE A 225 9.33 -13.19 -4.78
N SER A 226 8.68 -13.73 -3.77
CA SER A 226 8.08 -15.06 -3.79
C SER A 226 6.58 -14.99 -4.04
N ILE A 227 5.99 -16.14 -4.23
CA ILE A 227 4.54 -16.33 -4.36
C ILE A 227 3.94 -16.44 -2.96
N ARG A 228 2.78 -15.84 -2.77
CA ARG A 228 1.86 -16.11 -1.65
C ARG A 228 0.49 -16.51 -2.17
N HIS A 229 -0.27 -17.23 -1.36
CA HIS A 229 -1.66 -17.58 -1.62
C HIS A 229 -2.58 -16.56 -0.99
N VAL A 230 -3.66 -16.23 -1.69
CA VAL A 230 -4.69 -15.30 -1.23
C VAL A 230 -6.07 -15.82 -1.53
N LYS A 231 -7.03 -15.34 -0.78
CA LYS A 231 -8.46 -15.55 -0.99
C LYS A 231 -9.14 -14.20 -1.18
N THR A 232 -9.89 -14.08 -2.28
CA THR A 232 -10.79 -12.95 -2.51
C THR A 232 -12.18 -13.31 -2.00
N SER A 233 -12.76 -12.43 -1.20
CA SER A 233 -14.11 -12.55 -0.63
C SER A 233 -14.85 -11.21 -0.69
N TRP A 234 -16.16 -11.26 -0.42
CA TRP A 234 -17.05 -10.10 -0.46
C TRP A 234 -17.90 -10.09 0.80
N ILE A 235 -18.01 -8.93 1.41
CA ILE A 235 -18.88 -8.71 2.59
C ILE A 235 -19.87 -7.59 2.30
N ASP A 236 -21.01 -7.60 2.98
CA ASP A 236 -21.92 -6.47 2.97
C ASP A 236 -21.29 -5.31 3.74
N SER A 237 -21.45 -4.09 3.25
CA SER A 237 -20.87 -2.93 3.89
C SER A 237 -21.60 -2.60 5.19
N LEU A 238 -20.88 -2.59 6.32
CA LEU A 238 -21.43 -2.23 7.62
C LEU A 238 -21.67 -0.71 7.71
N GLU A 239 -22.78 -0.32 8.32
CA GLU A 239 -23.00 1.08 8.68
C GLU A 239 -22.14 1.44 9.89
N GLY A 240 -21.49 2.59 9.84
CA GLY A 240 -20.88 3.15 11.04
C GLY A 240 -22.00 3.52 12.02
N ASN A 241 -21.90 3.07 13.26
CA ASN A 241 -22.75 3.62 14.33
C ASN A 241 -22.53 5.14 14.38
N LYS A 242 -23.62 5.89 14.24
CA LYS A 242 -23.67 7.34 14.41
C LYS A 242 -23.37 7.73 15.84
#